data_2a609432524405a2aa7829e46775aea8
#
_entry.id   2a609432524405a2aa7829e46775aea8
#
_cell.length_a   1.000
_cell.length_b   1.000
_cell.length_c   1.000
_cell.angle_alpha   90.00
_cell.angle_beta   90.00
_cell.angle_gamma   90.00
#
_symmetry.space_group_name_H-M   'P 1'
#
loop_
_entity.id
_entity.type
_entity.pdbx_description
1 polymer ?
#
loop_
_entity_poly.entity_id
_entity_poly.type
_entity_poly.pdbx_seq_one_letter_code
_entity_poly.pdbx_strand_id
1 'polypeptide(L)'
;MNILITSAGRRVSLVRAFQKEIKQYFPDGKVYTTDVNPKLSSACQVADGFFKVNKVTEDRYIDYLIRLCVDNNIKIIIPTIDTELIPLVCNRDRFADVGVHCGV
;
A
#
# COMPACT_ATOMS: atom_id res chain seq x y z
N MET A 1 5.34 3.03 12.46
CA MET A 1 4.14 2.82 11.61
C MET A 1 4.51 3.03 10.14
N ASN A 2 4.05 2.15 9.27
CA ASN A 2 4.32 2.24 7.84
C ASN A 2 3.01 2.32 7.04
N ILE A 3 3.10 2.90 5.85
CA ILE A 3 1.97 3.10 4.94
C ILE A 3 2.23 2.31 3.65
N LEU A 4 1.18 1.72 3.08
CA LEU A 4 1.24 1.06 1.78
C LEU A 4 0.32 1.79 0.79
N ILE A 5 0.88 2.23 -0.33
CA ILE A 5 0.13 2.82 -1.43
C ILE A 5 0.06 1.78 -2.54
N THR A 6 -1.13 1.28 -2.85
CA THR A 6 -1.30 0.22 -3.83
C THR A 6 -1.47 0.79 -5.24
N SER A 7 -0.97 0.06 -6.23
CA SER A 7 -1.02 0.43 -7.66
C SER A 7 -0.52 1.85 -7.90
N ALA A 8 0.63 2.17 -7.30
CA ALA A 8 1.13 3.54 -7.24
C ALA A 8 1.47 4.15 -8.61
N GLY A 9 1.87 3.33 -9.58
CA GLY A 9 2.12 3.78 -10.95
C GLY A 9 3.08 4.94 -11.04
N ARG A 10 2.61 6.10 -11.51
CA ARG A 10 3.39 7.32 -11.66
C ARG A 10 3.12 8.37 -10.57
N ARG A 11 2.47 7.99 -9.49
CA ARG A 11 2.04 8.93 -8.45
C ARG A 11 3.17 9.31 -7.48
N VAL A 12 4.26 9.83 -8.03
CA VAL A 12 5.47 10.23 -7.28
C VAL A 12 5.14 11.28 -6.21
N SER A 13 4.36 12.30 -6.58
CA SER A 13 4.01 13.37 -5.64
C SER A 13 3.22 12.86 -4.44
N LEU A 14 2.34 11.88 -4.68
CA LEU A 14 1.57 11.27 -3.60
C LEU A 14 2.49 10.50 -2.65
N VAL A 15 3.41 9.70 -3.17
CA VAL A 15 4.38 8.96 -2.36
C VAL A 15 5.21 9.93 -1.52
N ARG A 16 5.74 10.97 -2.14
CA ARG A 16 6.57 11.95 -1.44
C ARG A 16 5.81 12.73 -0.38
N ALA A 17 4.53 13.05 -0.64
CA ALA A 17 3.70 13.73 0.35
C ALA A 17 3.49 12.86 1.59
N PHE A 18 3.21 11.57 1.41
CA PHE A 18 3.06 10.66 2.54
C PHE A 18 4.39 10.40 3.25
N GLN A 19 5.50 10.31 2.53
CA GLN A 19 6.82 10.19 3.14
C GLN A 19 7.13 11.37 4.07
N LYS A 20 6.85 12.58 3.60
CA LYS A 20 7.06 13.80 4.39
C LYS A 20 6.16 13.80 5.62
N GLU A 21 4.88 13.50 5.44
CA GLU A 21 3.90 13.57 6.52
C GLU A 21 4.17 12.53 7.60
N ILE A 22 4.43 11.28 7.21
CA ILE A 22 4.61 10.22 8.19
C ILE A 22 5.83 10.45 9.07
N LYS A 23 6.89 11.03 8.53
CA LYS A 23 8.13 11.28 9.29
C LYS A 23 7.97 12.37 10.35
N GLN A 24 6.96 13.23 10.24
CA GLN A 24 6.66 14.22 11.27
C GLN A 24 6.15 13.57 12.55
N TYR A 25 5.41 12.46 12.43
CA TYR A 25 4.79 11.77 13.56
C TYR A 25 5.55 10.50 13.95
N PHE A 26 6.18 9.86 12.98
CA PHE A 26 6.91 8.60 13.16
C PHE A 26 8.22 8.69 12.39
N PRO A 27 9.32 9.12 13.03
CA PRO A 27 10.60 9.32 12.34
C PRO A 27 11.13 8.10 11.59
N ASP A 28 10.77 6.90 12.06
CA ASP A 28 11.15 5.64 11.40
C ASP A 28 10.08 5.12 10.44
N GLY A 29 9.01 5.89 10.24
CA GLY A 29 7.91 5.51 9.35
C GLY A 29 8.36 5.44 7.89
N LYS A 30 7.83 4.43 7.17
CA LYS A 30 8.16 4.20 5.76
C LYS A 30 6.90 4.16 4.92
N VAL A 31 7.04 4.54 3.65
CA VAL A 31 5.98 4.44 2.65
C VAL A 31 6.40 3.39 1.63
N TYR A 32 5.65 2.29 1.59
CA TYR A 32 5.83 1.24 0.61
C TYR A 32 4.82 1.40 -0.51
N THR A 33 5.13 0.85 -1.67
CA THR A 33 4.23 0.85 -2.82
C THR A 33 4.10 -0.54 -3.40
N THR A 34 3.00 -0.80 -4.09
CA THR A 34 2.83 -2.01 -4.89
C THR A 34 2.55 -1.64 -6.33
N ASP A 35 2.94 -2.50 -7.25
CA ASP A 35 2.62 -2.37 -8.66
C ASP A 35 2.76 -3.74 -9.31
N VAL A 36 2.03 -3.98 -10.42
CA VAL A 36 2.18 -5.22 -11.19
C VAL A 36 3.53 -5.25 -11.89
N ASN A 37 4.10 -4.08 -12.17
CA ASN A 37 5.42 -3.94 -12.81
C ASN A 37 6.22 -2.83 -12.13
N PRO A 38 6.80 -3.10 -10.93
CA PRO A 38 7.48 -2.06 -10.15
C PRO A 38 8.65 -1.39 -10.88
N LYS A 39 9.33 -2.10 -11.78
CA LYS A 39 10.45 -1.54 -12.52
C LYS A 39 10.05 -0.40 -13.43
N LEU A 40 8.80 -0.40 -13.91
CA LEU A 40 8.25 0.66 -14.76
C LEU A 40 7.50 1.73 -13.97
N SER A 41 7.40 1.59 -12.65
CA SER A 41 6.68 2.53 -11.80
C SER A 41 7.64 3.56 -11.22
N SER A 42 7.47 4.82 -11.62
CA SER A 42 8.26 5.92 -11.05
C SER A 42 7.96 6.10 -9.55
N ALA A 43 6.73 5.85 -9.12
CA ALA A 43 6.38 5.92 -7.70
C ALA A 43 7.12 4.85 -6.89
N CYS A 44 7.26 3.64 -7.43
CA CYS A 44 8.03 2.58 -6.75
C CYS A 44 9.50 2.93 -6.59
N GLN A 45 10.06 3.69 -7.54
CA GLN A 45 11.47 4.07 -7.49
C GLN A 45 11.77 5.09 -6.38
N VAL A 46 10.79 5.91 -5.98
CA VAL A 46 10.97 6.90 -4.92
C VAL A 46 10.46 6.44 -3.57
N ALA A 47 9.72 5.33 -3.51
CA ALA A 47 9.22 4.78 -2.25
C ALA A 47 10.36 4.22 -1.40
N ASP A 48 10.11 4.08 -0.10
CA ASP A 48 11.08 3.45 0.82
C ASP A 48 11.26 1.96 0.53
N GLY A 49 10.26 1.34 -0.07
CA GLY A 49 10.32 -0.03 -0.57
C GLY A 49 9.15 -0.29 -1.48
N PHE A 50 9.20 -1.38 -2.24
CA PHE A 50 8.10 -1.72 -3.13
C PHE A 50 7.95 -3.24 -3.25
N PHE A 51 6.76 -3.66 -3.66
CA PHE A 51 6.44 -5.08 -3.84
C PHE A 51 5.74 -5.28 -5.17
N LYS A 52 6.11 -6.34 -5.87
CA LYS A 52 5.38 -6.76 -7.06
C LYS A 52 4.14 -7.52 -6.64
N VAL A 53 2.99 -7.19 -7.23
CA VAL A 53 1.72 -7.85 -6.95
C VAL A 53 1.09 -8.34 -8.24
N ASN A 54 0.20 -9.33 -8.11
CA ASN A 54 -0.60 -9.81 -9.23
C ASN A 54 -1.81 -8.87 -9.43
N LYS A 55 -2.60 -9.16 -10.46
CA LYS A 55 -3.78 -8.35 -10.75
C LYS A 55 -4.75 -8.35 -9.57
N VAL A 56 -5.40 -7.22 -9.34
CA VAL A 56 -6.34 -7.02 -8.23
C VAL A 56 -7.48 -8.04 -8.20
N THR A 57 -7.87 -8.57 -9.36
CA THR A 57 -8.98 -9.52 -9.48
C THR A 57 -8.67 -10.93 -9.01
N GLU A 58 -7.43 -11.22 -8.63
CA GLU A 58 -7.07 -12.54 -8.15
C GLU A 58 -7.49 -12.73 -6.69
N ASP A 59 -8.08 -13.90 -6.37
CA ASP A 59 -8.56 -14.20 -5.02
C ASP A 59 -7.45 -14.13 -3.98
N ARG A 60 -6.23 -14.46 -4.37
CA ARG A 60 -5.07 -14.44 -3.48
C ARG A 60 -4.50 -13.04 -3.21
N TYR A 61 -4.98 -12.04 -3.94
CA TYR A 61 -4.46 -10.68 -3.82
C TYR A 61 -4.64 -10.13 -2.40
N ILE A 62 -5.83 -10.29 -1.84
CA ILE A 62 -6.12 -9.80 -0.48
C ILE A 62 -5.27 -10.52 0.56
N ASP A 63 -5.13 -11.84 0.45
CA ASP A 63 -4.29 -12.62 1.38
C ASP A 63 -2.83 -12.16 1.31
N TYR A 64 -2.35 -11.88 0.11
CA TYR A 64 -0.99 -11.36 -0.11
C TYR A 64 -0.81 -9.99 0.54
N LEU A 65 -1.76 -9.06 0.34
CA LEU A 65 -1.69 -7.74 0.95
C LEU A 65 -1.70 -7.81 2.47
N ILE A 66 -2.53 -8.66 3.05
CA ILE A 66 -2.58 -8.83 4.51
C ILE A 66 -1.22 -9.30 5.02
N ARG A 67 -0.61 -10.27 4.34
CA ARG A 67 0.72 -10.76 4.71
C ARG A 67 1.77 -9.67 4.61
N LEU A 68 1.77 -8.87 3.53
CA LEU A 68 2.68 -7.75 3.39
C LEU A 68 2.55 -6.77 4.55
N CYS A 69 1.32 -6.47 4.94
CA CYS A 69 1.05 -5.53 6.02
C CYS A 69 1.58 -6.04 7.36
N VAL A 70 1.36 -7.32 7.65
CA VAL A 70 1.84 -7.93 8.90
C VAL A 70 3.37 -7.96 8.92
N ASP A 71 4.00 -8.42 7.83
CA ASP A 71 5.44 -8.60 7.77
C ASP A 71 6.22 -7.29 7.81
N ASN A 72 5.61 -6.20 7.34
CA ASN A 72 6.29 -4.90 7.20
C ASN A 72 5.74 -3.83 8.13
N ASN A 73 4.95 -4.21 9.11
CA ASN A 73 4.35 -3.28 10.09
C ASN A 73 3.57 -2.15 9.43
N ILE A 74 2.85 -2.46 8.34
CA ILE A 74 2.01 -1.51 7.63
C ILE A 74 0.68 -1.40 8.39
N LYS A 75 0.24 -0.17 8.67
CA LYS A 75 -0.98 0.10 9.41
C LYS A 75 -2.06 0.81 8.60
N ILE A 76 -1.69 1.37 7.45
CA ILE A 76 -2.63 2.08 6.57
C ILE A 76 -2.37 1.64 5.14
N ILE A 77 -3.45 1.34 4.40
CA ILE A 77 -3.40 1.08 2.96
C ILE A 77 -4.15 2.20 2.24
N ILE A 78 -3.51 2.77 1.23
CA ILE A 78 -4.07 3.83 0.39
C ILE A 78 -4.21 3.30 -1.03
N PRO A 79 -5.42 2.96 -1.50
CA PRO A 79 -5.62 2.55 -2.90
C PRO A 79 -5.60 3.77 -3.83
N THR A 80 -5.12 3.58 -5.04
CA THR A 80 -5.02 4.67 -6.03
C THR A 80 -5.87 4.45 -7.27
N ILE A 81 -6.45 3.27 -7.45
CA ILE A 81 -7.30 2.97 -8.61
C ILE A 81 -8.63 2.35 -8.16
N ASP A 82 -9.68 2.61 -8.95
CA ASP A 82 -11.05 2.21 -8.60
C ASP A 82 -11.23 0.70 -8.48
N THR A 83 -10.50 -0.07 -9.30
CA THR A 83 -10.61 -1.54 -9.27
C THR A 83 -10.16 -2.16 -7.96
N GLU A 84 -9.43 -1.42 -7.13
CA GLU A 84 -9.00 -1.89 -5.81
C GLU A 84 -9.96 -1.51 -4.69
N LEU A 85 -10.81 -0.51 -4.91
CA LEU A 85 -11.70 0.00 -3.85
C LEU A 85 -12.66 -1.07 -3.35
N ILE A 86 -13.33 -1.77 -4.26
CA ILE A 86 -14.33 -2.78 -3.88
C ILE A 86 -13.69 -3.96 -3.13
N PRO A 87 -12.61 -4.58 -3.62
CA PRO A 87 -11.94 -5.65 -2.88
C PRO A 87 -11.49 -5.22 -1.48
N LEU A 88 -10.97 -4.00 -1.34
CA LEU A 88 -10.52 -3.52 -0.04
C LEU A 88 -11.67 -3.25 0.91
N VAL A 89 -12.77 -2.64 0.42
CA VAL A 89 -13.96 -2.39 1.23
C VAL A 89 -14.58 -3.72 1.69
N CYS A 90 -14.70 -4.68 0.79
CA CYS A 90 -15.28 -5.99 1.11
C CYS A 90 -14.45 -6.78 2.12
N ASN A 91 -13.16 -6.48 2.24
CA ASN A 91 -12.25 -7.18 3.14
C ASN A 91 -11.76 -6.30 4.28
N ARG A 92 -12.42 -5.16 4.52
CA ARG A 92 -12.01 -4.19 5.55
C ARG A 92 -11.86 -4.84 6.92
N ASP A 93 -12.76 -5.74 7.29
CA ASP A 93 -12.72 -6.39 8.60
C ASP A 93 -11.50 -7.30 8.74
N ARG A 94 -11.10 -7.99 7.67
CA ARG A 94 -9.90 -8.82 7.66
C ARG A 94 -8.64 -8.00 7.91
N PHE A 95 -8.58 -6.80 7.31
CA PHE A 95 -7.46 -5.88 7.55
C PHE A 95 -7.51 -5.33 8.97
N ALA A 96 -8.67 -4.97 9.46
CA ALA A 96 -8.84 -4.46 10.82
C ALA A 96 -8.39 -5.49 11.87
N ASP A 97 -8.65 -6.78 11.61
CA ASP A 97 -8.26 -7.86 12.52
C ASP A 97 -6.74 -7.94 12.71
N VAL A 98 -5.95 -7.45 11.78
CA VAL A 98 -4.49 -7.39 11.89
C VAL A 98 -3.99 -5.96 12.14
N GLY A 99 -4.89 -5.05 12.49
CA GLY A 99 -4.53 -3.68 12.85
C GLY A 99 -4.25 -2.76 11.67
N VAL A 100 -4.83 -3.05 10.49
CA VAL A 100 -4.63 -2.25 9.28
C VAL A 100 -5.91 -1.49 8.93
N HIS A 101 -5.78 -0.17 8.72
CA HIS A 101 -6.86 0.68 8.25
C HIS A 101 -6.78 0.84 6.73
N CYS A 102 -7.88 0.56 6.04
CA CYS A 102 -7.98 0.83 4.61
C CYS A 102 -8.49 2.27 4.42
N GLY A 103 -7.74 3.06 3.67
CA GLY A 103 -8.07 4.47 3.42
C GLY A 103 -9.13 4.66 2.34
N VAL A 104 -10.27 4.01 2.50
CA VAL A 104 -11.40 4.08 1.55
C VAL A 104 -12.68 4.46 2.24
#